data_0dd18fee7adc5e724e898f98f7e531ab
#
_entry.id   0dd18fee7adc5e724e898f98f7e531ab
#
_cell.length_a   1.000
_cell.length_b   1.000
_cell.length_c   1.000
_cell.angle_alpha   90.00
_cell.angle_beta   90.00
_cell.angle_gamma   90.00
#
_symmetry.space_group_name_H-M   'P 1'
#
loop_
_entity.id
_entity.type
_entity.pdbx_description
1 polymer ?
#
loop_
_entity_poly.entity_id
_entity_poly.type
_entity_poly.pdbx_seq_one_letter_code
_entity_poly.pdbx_strand_id
1 'polypeptide(L)'
;MEIWDLYDRDRNLTGETAVRGEPLPQGRYHLVVEALFLNSRGETLLQRRAKDKDILPDIWSVTGGSAVAGEDSATACLRETEEEMGFTPDMNRARVLMTERRDRPERSFFRDVWLIDQDVPIESMTWQPGEVQDGMWILPEKIKEDPKLWQDVNQMYFWPQAYPYLCLESMRIRIPKGIYRHYKGNRYEVQGLALHSETLEPMVIYKALYGAGETWTRPAQMWNEEITLPDGGKTRRFQLENP
;
A
#
# COMPACT_ATOMS: atom_id res chain seq x y z
N MET A 1 -13.67 26.21 -6.94
CA MET A 1 -12.96 26.57 -5.68
C MET A 1 -13.29 25.46 -4.72
N GLU A 2 -12.29 24.74 -4.26
CA GLU A 2 -12.44 23.57 -3.39
C GLU A 2 -12.48 24.03 -1.93
N ILE A 3 -13.44 23.52 -1.17
CA ILE A 3 -13.66 23.86 0.24
C ILE A 3 -13.43 22.59 1.05
N TRP A 4 -12.75 22.71 2.17
CA TRP A 4 -12.46 21.62 3.11
C TRP A 4 -13.21 21.82 4.42
N ASP A 5 -13.75 20.74 4.98
CA ASP A 5 -14.16 20.72 6.38
C ASP A 5 -12.93 20.72 7.30
N LEU A 6 -13.05 21.43 8.43
CA LEU A 6 -11.98 21.50 9.41
C LEU A 6 -12.27 20.64 10.64
N TYR A 7 -11.22 19.97 11.09
CA TYR A 7 -11.21 19.12 12.27
C TYR A 7 -10.38 19.76 13.39
N ASP A 8 -10.71 19.44 14.62
CA ASP A 8 -9.85 19.73 15.78
C ASP A 8 -8.71 18.70 15.91
N ARG A 9 -7.90 18.86 16.96
CA ARG A 9 -6.75 17.96 17.22
C ARG A 9 -7.15 16.51 17.50
N ASP A 10 -8.36 16.28 17.97
CA ASP A 10 -8.90 14.97 18.32
C ASP A 10 -9.73 14.36 17.20
N ARG A 11 -9.66 15.01 16.00
CA ARG A 11 -10.34 14.62 14.76
C ARG A 11 -11.87 14.74 14.84
N ASN A 12 -12.40 15.65 15.64
CA ASN A 12 -13.81 16.01 15.61
C ASN A 12 -14.04 17.11 14.57
N LEU A 13 -15.13 17.01 13.81
CA LEU A 13 -15.58 18.08 12.94
C LEU A 13 -15.89 19.34 13.76
N THR A 14 -15.36 20.49 13.35
CA THR A 14 -15.55 21.75 14.06
C THR A 14 -16.75 22.53 13.56
N GLY A 15 -17.29 22.20 12.39
CA GLY A 15 -18.29 22.98 11.67
C GLY A 15 -17.72 24.21 10.94
N GLU A 16 -16.40 24.40 11.01
CA GLU A 16 -15.67 25.42 10.25
C GLU A 16 -15.18 24.83 8.92
N THR A 17 -14.98 25.69 7.94
CA THR A 17 -14.44 25.33 6.62
C THR A 17 -13.27 26.23 6.23
N ALA A 18 -12.44 25.76 5.29
CA ALA A 18 -11.37 26.55 4.68
C ALA A 18 -11.34 26.34 3.15
N VAL A 19 -10.84 27.35 2.45
CA VAL A 19 -10.61 27.27 1.01
C VAL A 19 -9.23 26.66 0.73
N ARG A 20 -9.15 25.74 -0.24
CA ARG A 20 -7.89 25.15 -0.67
C ARG A 20 -6.89 26.22 -1.09
N GLY A 21 -5.69 26.17 -0.51
CA GLY A 21 -4.61 27.12 -0.77
C GLY A 21 -4.52 28.28 0.24
N GLU A 22 -5.52 28.47 1.07
CA GLU A 22 -5.46 29.42 2.18
C GLU A 22 -4.82 28.79 3.43
N PRO A 23 -4.07 29.57 4.25
CA PRO A 23 -3.55 29.08 5.52
C PRO A 23 -4.67 28.63 6.46
N LEU A 24 -4.49 27.47 7.08
CA LEU A 24 -5.47 26.99 8.07
C LEU A 24 -5.32 27.72 9.42
N PRO A 25 -6.43 27.95 10.16
CA PRO A 25 -6.35 28.42 11.53
C PRO A 25 -5.52 27.47 12.41
N GLN A 26 -4.84 28.04 13.42
CA GLN A 26 -4.06 27.25 14.34
C GLN A 26 -4.88 26.18 15.06
N GLY A 27 -4.37 24.94 15.09
CA GLY A 27 -5.07 23.81 15.72
C GLY A 27 -6.25 23.28 14.88
N ARG A 28 -6.32 23.65 13.60
CA ARG A 28 -7.27 23.10 12.63
C ARG A 28 -6.56 22.24 11.61
N TYR A 29 -7.24 21.20 11.18
CA TYR A 29 -6.75 20.17 10.28
C TYR A 29 -7.77 19.92 9.18
N HIS A 30 -7.33 19.72 7.95
CA HIS A 30 -8.17 19.15 6.91
C HIS A 30 -7.93 17.64 6.79
N LEU A 31 -8.70 16.93 5.97
CA LEU A 31 -8.55 15.49 5.76
C LEU A 31 -7.93 15.22 4.39
N VAL A 32 -6.95 14.34 4.36
CA VAL A 32 -6.27 13.85 3.16
C VAL A 32 -6.41 12.33 3.11
N VAL A 33 -6.59 11.79 1.93
CA VAL A 33 -6.65 10.35 1.69
C VAL A 33 -5.59 9.92 0.69
N GLU A 34 -5.05 8.73 0.89
CA GLU A 34 -4.15 8.07 -0.06
C GLU A 34 -4.66 6.63 -0.25
N ALA A 35 -4.72 6.14 -1.47
CA ALA A 35 -5.19 4.80 -1.78
C ALA A 35 -4.08 3.92 -2.31
N LEU A 36 -3.78 2.86 -1.57
CA LEU A 36 -2.93 1.76 -1.99
C LEU A 36 -3.83 0.63 -2.50
N PHE A 37 -3.51 0.08 -3.64
CA PHE A 37 -4.20 -1.08 -4.20
C PHE A 37 -3.28 -2.30 -4.16
N LEU A 38 -3.86 -3.47 -3.86
CA LEU A 38 -3.22 -4.76 -4.06
C LEU A 38 -4.10 -5.64 -4.96
N ASN A 39 -3.49 -6.22 -5.99
CA ASN A 39 -4.16 -7.21 -6.83
C ASN A 39 -3.95 -8.64 -6.30
N SER A 40 -4.63 -9.63 -6.91
CA SER A 40 -4.54 -11.05 -6.54
C SER A 40 -3.14 -11.66 -6.71
N ARG A 41 -2.22 -10.97 -7.39
CA ARG A 41 -0.80 -11.37 -7.50
C ARG A 41 0.07 -10.74 -6.41
N GLY A 42 -0.50 -9.89 -5.53
CA GLY A 42 0.22 -9.14 -4.50
C GLY A 42 1.02 -7.95 -5.04
N GLU A 43 0.72 -7.49 -6.26
CA GLU A 43 1.29 -6.27 -6.82
C GLU A 43 0.50 -5.06 -6.34
N THR A 44 1.19 -3.94 -6.12
CA THR A 44 0.57 -2.64 -5.83
C THR A 44 0.49 -1.79 -7.09
N LEU A 45 -0.52 -0.94 -7.15
CA LEU A 45 -0.69 0.01 -8.25
C LEU A 45 0.07 1.30 -7.92
N LEU A 46 0.94 1.70 -8.83
CA LEU A 46 1.52 3.03 -8.87
C LEU A 46 0.99 3.79 -10.05
N GLN A 47 0.75 5.10 -9.87
CA GLN A 47 0.46 6.05 -10.92
C GLN A 47 1.64 7.00 -11.13
N ARG A 48 1.83 7.48 -12.34
CA ARG A 48 2.81 8.52 -12.65
C ARG A 48 2.12 9.86 -12.77
N ARG A 49 2.51 10.79 -11.92
CA ARG A 49 1.96 12.15 -11.92
C ARG A 49 2.27 12.88 -13.22
N ALA A 50 1.35 13.74 -13.65
CA ALA A 50 1.55 14.55 -14.85
C ALA A 50 2.77 15.48 -14.71
N LYS A 51 3.42 15.80 -15.83
CA LYS A 51 4.66 16.59 -15.89
C LYS A 51 4.47 18.06 -15.53
N ASP A 52 3.26 18.54 -15.69
CA ASP A 52 2.84 19.94 -15.49
C ASP A 52 2.23 20.19 -14.11
N LYS A 53 2.32 19.21 -13.19
CA LYS A 53 1.89 19.41 -11.80
C LYS A 53 2.82 20.36 -11.05
N ASP A 54 2.23 21.27 -10.26
CA ASP A 54 2.98 22.21 -9.41
C ASP A 54 3.75 21.52 -8.29
N ILE A 55 3.24 20.39 -7.78
CA ILE A 55 3.82 19.65 -6.65
C ILE A 55 4.20 18.25 -7.13
N LEU A 56 5.48 17.89 -6.99
CA LEU A 56 6.02 16.57 -7.31
C LEU A 56 5.65 16.12 -8.74
N PRO A 57 6.01 16.89 -9.79
CA PRO A 57 5.75 16.50 -11.18
C PRO A 57 6.56 15.28 -11.60
N ASP A 58 5.99 14.48 -12.50
CA ASP A 58 6.67 13.37 -13.20
C ASP A 58 7.26 12.27 -12.29
N ILE A 59 6.75 12.12 -11.07
CA ILE A 59 7.14 11.05 -10.15
C ILE A 59 6.11 9.91 -10.12
N TRP A 60 6.57 8.72 -9.76
CA TRP A 60 5.70 7.62 -9.39
C TRP A 60 5.15 7.82 -7.96
N SER A 61 3.86 7.66 -7.83
CA SER A 61 3.11 7.89 -6.59
C SER A 61 1.93 6.93 -6.48
N VAL A 62 1.11 7.10 -5.47
CA VAL A 62 -0.22 6.50 -5.38
C VAL A 62 -1.29 7.55 -5.64
N THR A 63 -2.54 7.15 -5.85
CA THR A 63 -3.67 8.07 -5.97
C THR A 63 -4.06 8.62 -4.60
N GLY A 64 -4.57 9.84 -4.58
CA GLY A 64 -5.05 10.47 -3.35
C GLY A 64 -5.19 11.96 -3.45
N GLY A 65 -5.90 12.53 -2.49
CA GLY A 65 -6.17 13.96 -2.44
C GLY A 65 -6.81 14.41 -1.14
N SER A 66 -7.39 15.62 -1.16
CA SER A 66 -8.05 16.18 0.00
C SER A 66 -9.54 15.90 -0.04
N ALA A 67 -10.13 15.51 1.09
CA ALA A 67 -11.58 15.45 1.23
C ALA A 67 -12.17 16.85 1.08
N VAL A 68 -13.21 16.99 0.26
CA VAL A 68 -13.98 18.23 0.16
C VAL A 68 -15.03 18.31 1.28
N ALA A 69 -15.57 19.49 1.54
CA ALA A 69 -16.55 19.70 2.59
C ALA A 69 -17.77 18.77 2.40
N GLY A 70 -18.15 18.09 3.47
CA GLY A 70 -19.23 17.09 3.49
C GLY A 70 -18.81 15.67 3.18
N GLU A 71 -17.54 15.42 2.79
CA GLU A 71 -17.01 14.08 2.57
C GLU A 71 -16.38 13.50 3.83
N ASP A 72 -16.60 12.22 4.05
CA ASP A 72 -15.76 11.43 4.94
C ASP A 72 -14.55 10.84 4.18
N SER A 73 -13.67 10.15 4.92
CA SER A 73 -12.47 9.56 4.36
C SER A 73 -12.74 8.52 3.27
N ALA A 74 -13.79 7.71 3.41
CA ALA A 74 -14.13 6.68 2.43
C ALA A 74 -14.69 7.30 1.14
N THR A 75 -15.55 8.29 1.26
CA THR A 75 -16.12 9.04 0.14
C THR A 75 -15.02 9.75 -0.66
N ALA A 76 -14.10 10.43 0.04
CA ALA A 76 -12.97 11.09 -0.60
C ALA A 76 -12.04 10.09 -1.33
N CYS A 77 -11.74 8.94 -0.71
CA CYS A 77 -10.92 7.88 -1.33
C CYS A 77 -11.57 7.32 -2.61
N LEU A 78 -12.89 7.12 -2.58
CA LEU A 78 -13.66 6.66 -3.74
C LEU A 78 -13.60 7.69 -4.87
N ARG A 79 -13.94 8.96 -4.59
CA ARG A 79 -13.96 10.05 -5.58
C ARG A 79 -12.59 10.25 -6.22
N GLU A 80 -11.51 10.37 -5.44
CA GLU A 80 -10.16 10.58 -5.97
C GLU A 80 -9.72 9.43 -6.88
N THR A 81 -10.08 8.18 -6.52
CA THR A 81 -9.78 7.02 -7.37
C THR A 81 -10.56 7.07 -8.70
N GLU A 82 -11.85 7.40 -8.66
CA GLU A 82 -12.67 7.54 -9.86
C GLU A 82 -12.19 8.66 -10.77
N GLU A 83 -11.84 9.81 -10.19
CA GLU A 83 -11.36 10.98 -10.93
C GLU A 83 -9.98 10.72 -11.57
N GLU A 84 -9.00 10.26 -10.79
CA GLU A 84 -7.62 10.11 -11.25
C GLU A 84 -7.39 8.87 -12.13
N MET A 85 -8.10 7.76 -11.85
CA MET A 85 -7.85 6.45 -12.46
C MET A 85 -9.02 5.90 -13.29
N GLY A 86 -10.21 6.50 -13.20
CA GLY A 86 -11.37 6.15 -14.04
C GLY A 86 -12.03 4.81 -13.70
N PHE A 87 -11.86 4.29 -12.48
CA PHE A 87 -12.57 3.10 -12.02
C PHE A 87 -13.08 3.27 -10.58
N THR A 88 -14.19 2.59 -10.27
CA THR A 88 -14.78 2.61 -8.92
C THR A 88 -14.10 1.58 -8.02
N PRO A 89 -13.50 1.99 -6.89
CA PRO A 89 -12.92 1.06 -5.93
C PRO A 89 -14.01 0.30 -5.15
N ASP A 90 -13.78 -0.99 -4.89
CA ASP A 90 -14.65 -1.79 -4.03
C ASP A 90 -14.36 -1.50 -2.55
N MET A 91 -15.12 -0.56 -2.00
CA MET A 91 -14.96 -0.13 -0.60
C MET A 91 -15.32 -1.25 0.42
N ASN A 92 -16.01 -2.33 0.02
CA ASN A 92 -16.22 -3.50 0.89
C ASN A 92 -14.93 -4.32 1.09
N ARG A 93 -13.95 -4.14 0.20
CA ARG A 93 -12.62 -4.76 0.26
C ARG A 93 -11.53 -3.77 0.67
N ALA A 94 -11.94 -2.60 1.15
CA ALA A 94 -11.06 -1.53 1.59
C ALA A 94 -10.97 -1.48 3.12
N ARG A 95 -9.80 -1.07 3.60
CA ARG A 95 -9.57 -0.79 5.02
C ARG A 95 -8.54 0.33 5.17
N VAL A 96 -8.65 1.10 6.25
CA VAL A 96 -7.60 2.05 6.60
C VAL A 96 -6.40 1.27 7.13
N LEU A 97 -5.28 1.38 6.44
CA LEU A 97 -4.02 0.76 6.80
C LEU A 97 -3.34 1.51 7.93
N MET A 98 -3.36 2.84 7.85
CA MET A 98 -2.83 3.73 8.87
C MET A 98 -3.49 5.10 8.81
N THR A 99 -3.50 5.79 9.95
CA THR A 99 -3.87 7.20 10.06
C THR A 99 -2.69 7.99 10.60
N GLU A 100 -2.40 9.13 10.00
CA GLU A 100 -1.34 10.04 10.41
C GLU A 100 -1.96 11.41 10.72
N ARG A 101 -1.49 12.07 11.80
CA ARG A 101 -1.72 13.50 12.00
C ARG A 101 -0.43 14.26 11.74
N ARG A 102 -0.51 15.30 10.92
CA ARG A 102 0.60 16.22 10.62
C ARG A 102 0.30 17.59 11.14
N ASP A 103 1.13 18.04 12.08
CA ASP A 103 1.14 19.42 12.59
C ASP A 103 2.11 20.24 11.73
N ARG A 104 1.56 21.18 10.93
CA ARG A 104 2.31 22.13 10.11
C ARG A 104 1.75 23.53 10.34
N PRO A 105 2.59 24.60 10.36
CA PRO A 105 2.11 25.95 10.66
C PRO A 105 0.93 26.43 9.78
N GLU A 106 0.94 26.07 8.50
CA GLU A 106 -0.01 26.61 7.52
C GLU A 106 -0.88 25.55 6.83
N ARG A 107 -0.61 24.24 7.08
CA ARG A 107 -1.29 23.15 6.39
C ARG A 107 -1.27 21.87 7.24
N SER A 108 -1.91 21.93 8.39
CA SER A 108 -2.08 20.74 9.23
C SER A 108 -3.19 19.84 8.69
N PHE A 109 -2.99 18.53 8.75
CA PHE A 109 -3.96 17.58 8.21
C PHE A 109 -3.96 16.25 8.96
N PHE A 110 -5.07 15.54 8.88
CA PHE A 110 -5.14 14.10 9.07
C PHE A 110 -4.99 13.42 7.70
N ARG A 111 -4.23 12.35 7.65
CA ARG A 111 -4.12 11.49 6.47
C ARG A 111 -4.58 10.09 6.81
N ASP A 112 -5.51 9.57 6.03
CA ASP A 112 -5.84 8.15 6.01
C ASP A 112 -5.23 7.50 4.79
N VAL A 113 -4.44 6.45 5.02
CA VAL A 113 -3.90 5.59 3.97
C VAL A 113 -4.79 4.36 3.89
N TRP A 114 -5.53 4.25 2.81
CA TRP A 114 -6.39 3.12 2.52
C TRP A 114 -5.62 2.00 1.82
N LEU A 115 -5.99 0.76 2.10
CA LEU A 115 -5.56 -0.41 1.35
C LEU A 115 -6.79 -1.11 0.80
N ILE A 116 -6.80 -1.34 -0.52
CA ILE A 116 -7.95 -1.86 -1.27
C ILE A 116 -7.49 -3.10 -2.05
N ASP A 117 -8.13 -4.23 -1.79
CA ASP A 117 -7.82 -5.48 -2.47
C ASP A 117 -8.69 -5.60 -3.74
N GLN A 118 -8.12 -5.26 -4.92
CA GLN A 118 -8.89 -5.24 -6.16
C GLN A 118 -8.02 -5.50 -7.39
N ASP A 119 -8.50 -6.37 -8.28
CA ASP A 119 -7.92 -6.58 -9.61
C ASP A 119 -8.57 -5.61 -10.61
N VAL A 120 -7.75 -4.74 -11.20
CA VAL A 120 -8.18 -3.84 -12.28
C VAL A 120 -7.13 -3.92 -13.40
N PRO A 121 -7.51 -4.29 -14.63
CA PRO A 121 -6.59 -4.25 -15.75
C PRO A 121 -6.14 -2.82 -16.04
N ILE A 122 -4.85 -2.60 -16.26
CA ILE A 122 -4.31 -1.27 -16.60
C ILE A 122 -5.01 -0.69 -17.82
N GLU A 123 -5.31 -1.52 -18.80
CA GLU A 123 -5.94 -1.16 -20.07
C GLU A 123 -7.38 -0.66 -19.91
N SER A 124 -8.02 -0.96 -18.77
CA SER A 124 -9.37 -0.49 -18.45
C SER A 124 -9.38 0.84 -17.69
N MET A 125 -8.23 1.31 -17.24
CA MET A 125 -8.11 2.57 -16.51
C MET A 125 -8.14 3.77 -17.47
N THR A 126 -8.68 4.88 -16.97
CA THR A 126 -8.71 6.15 -17.71
C THR A 126 -8.03 7.21 -16.86
N TRP A 127 -6.82 7.58 -17.24
CA TRP A 127 -6.03 8.56 -16.51
C TRP A 127 -6.64 9.96 -16.68
N GLN A 128 -6.79 10.68 -15.57
CA GLN A 128 -7.24 12.07 -15.59
C GLN A 128 -6.18 12.98 -16.25
N PRO A 129 -6.51 13.66 -17.36
CA PRO A 129 -5.56 14.57 -18.01
C PRO A 129 -5.11 15.70 -17.07
N GLY A 130 -3.80 15.97 -17.05
CA GLY A 130 -3.21 16.97 -16.17
C GLY A 130 -2.97 16.52 -14.73
N GLU A 131 -3.49 15.34 -14.34
CA GLU A 131 -3.23 14.74 -13.02
C GLU A 131 -2.31 13.51 -13.12
N VAL A 132 -2.67 12.55 -13.95
CA VAL A 132 -1.98 11.26 -14.13
C VAL A 132 -1.66 11.04 -15.59
N GLN A 133 -0.44 10.55 -15.88
CA GLN A 133 -0.01 10.26 -17.26
C GLN A 133 0.21 8.77 -17.54
N ASP A 134 0.36 7.93 -16.51
CA ASP A 134 0.65 6.50 -16.65
C ASP A 134 0.37 5.74 -15.35
N GLY A 135 0.29 4.40 -15.41
CA GLY A 135 0.16 3.53 -14.27
C GLY A 135 0.79 2.17 -14.46
N MET A 136 1.17 1.51 -13.37
CA MET A 136 1.71 0.16 -13.41
C MET A 136 1.38 -0.63 -12.16
N TRP A 137 1.17 -1.93 -12.34
CA TRP A 137 1.20 -2.91 -11.26
C TRP A 137 2.63 -3.41 -11.04
N ILE A 138 3.08 -3.40 -9.79
CA ILE A 138 4.44 -3.78 -9.43
C ILE A 138 4.48 -4.43 -8.04
N LEU A 139 5.32 -5.46 -7.86
CA LEU A 139 5.56 -6.03 -6.54
C LEU A 139 6.25 -5.00 -5.63
N PRO A 140 5.80 -4.81 -4.37
CA PRO A 140 6.38 -3.82 -3.48
C PRO A 140 7.90 -3.91 -3.33
N GLU A 141 8.46 -5.12 -3.26
CA GLU A 141 9.91 -5.30 -3.17
C GLU A 141 10.66 -4.79 -4.40
N LYS A 142 10.04 -4.84 -5.58
CA LYS A 142 10.64 -4.33 -6.83
C LYS A 142 10.75 -2.82 -6.85
N ILE A 143 9.86 -2.13 -6.15
CA ILE A 143 9.95 -0.67 -5.97
C ILE A 143 11.26 -0.31 -5.26
N LYS A 144 11.63 -1.07 -4.23
CA LYS A 144 12.87 -0.83 -3.46
C LYS A 144 14.12 -1.23 -4.22
N GLU A 145 14.04 -2.20 -5.12
CA GLU A 145 15.15 -2.63 -5.98
C GLU A 145 15.47 -1.63 -7.09
N ASP A 146 14.50 -0.80 -7.51
CA ASP A 146 14.70 0.28 -8.48
C ASP A 146 14.98 1.61 -7.76
N PRO A 147 16.22 2.15 -7.86
CA PRO A 147 16.59 3.38 -7.14
C PRO A 147 15.73 4.60 -7.52
N LYS A 148 15.28 4.68 -8.79
CA LYS A 148 14.45 5.80 -9.26
C LYS A 148 13.03 5.70 -8.68
N LEU A 149 12.40 4.53 -8.76
CA LEU A 149 11.09 4.30 -8.17
C LEU A 149 11.12 4.53 -6.66
N TRP A 150 12.15 4.00 -5.98
CA TRP A 150 12.31 4.18 -4.55
C TRP A 150 12.47 5.66 -4.17
N GLN A 151 13.25 6.42 -4.94
CA GLN A 151 13.37 7.87 -4.75
C GLN A 151 12.03 8.59 -4.95
N ASP A 152 11.28 8.24 -5.98
CA ASP A 152 10.01 8.87 -6.31
C ASP A 152 8.99 8.67 -5.18
N VAL A 153 8.71 7.42 -4.81
CA VAL A 153 7.70 7.11 -3.78
C VAL A 153 8.08 7.63 -2.39
N ASN A 154 9.38 7.71 -2.06
CA ASN A 154 9.82 8.27 -0.79
C ASN A 154 9.63 9.79 -0.67
N GLN A 155 9.29 10.50 -1.74
CA GLN A 155 8.86 11.88 -1.66
C GLN A 155 7.47 12.01 -1.02
N MET A 156 6.68 10.93 -1.01
CA MET A 156 5.45 10.84 -0.23
C MET A 156 5.81 10.54 1.23
N TYR A 157 5.65 11.51 2.12
CA TYR A 157 6.10 11.44 3.52
C TYR A 157 5.55 10.24 4.32
N PHE A 158 4.40 9.69 3.94
CA PHE A 158 3.81 8.53 4.61
C PHE A 158 4.41 7.20 4.13
N TRP A 159 5.03 7.18 2.94
CA TRP A 159 5.48 5.95 2.29
C TRP A 159 6.43 5.11 3.16
N PRO A 160 7.47 5.67 3.80
CA PRO A 160 8.36 4.86 4.64
C PRO A 160 7.64 4.14 5.79
N GLN A 161 6.52 4.70 6.26
CA GLN A 161 5.71 4.11 7.33
C GLN A 161 4.72 3.08 6.78
N ALA A 162 4.08 3.33 5.64
CA ALA A 162 3.11 2.44 5.02
C ALA A 162 3.75 1.24 4.32
N TYR A 163 4.94 1.41 3.74
CA TYR A 163 5.62 0.41 2.92
C TYR A 163 5.81 -0.96 3.60
N PRO A 164 6.25 -1.07 4.87
CA PRO A 164 6.38 -2.39 5.52
C PRO A 164 5.05 -3.14 5.61
N TYR A 165 3.96 -2.42 5.88
CA TYR A 165 2.61 -3.02 5.94
C TYR A 165 2.13 -3.43 4.57
N LEU A 166 2.38 -2.61 3.54
CA LEU A 166 2.08 -2.96 2.15
C LEU A 166 2.84 -4.23 1.74
N CYS A 167 4.13 -4.36 2.08
CA CYS A 167 4.92 -5.56 1.85
C CYS A 167 4.34 -6.78 2.57
N LEU A 168 3.91 -6.62 3.83
CA LEU A 168 3.30 -7.69 4.60
C LEU A 168 2.01 -8.19 3.94
N GLU A 169 1.12 -7.28 3.53
CA GLU A 169 -0.15 -7.64 2.90
C GLU A 169 0.08 -8.30 1.51
N SER A 170 1.00 -7.78 0.72
CA SER A 170 1.44 -8.41 -0.53
C SER A 170 1.94 -9.84 -0.30
N MET A 171 2.77 -10.04 0.72
CA MET A 171 3.28 -11.37 1.06
C MET A 171 2.17 -12.31 1.58
N ARG A 172 1.15 -11.81 2.29
CA ARG A 172 -0.01 -12.62 2.72
C ARG A 172 -0.80 -13.20 1.54
N ILE A 173 -0.92 -12.43 0.45
CA ILE A 173 -1.54 -12.91 -0.78
C ILE A 173 -0.70 -14.03 -1.42
N ARG A 174 0.62 -13.86 -1.46
CA ARG A 174 1.54 -14.77 -2.16
C ARG A 174 2.00 -15.97 -1.33
N ILE A 175 1.83 -15.91 0.00
CA ILE A 175 2.16 -16.98 0.93
C ILE A 175 0.93 -17.25 1.82
N PRO A 176 -0.14 -17.84 1.26
CA PRO A 176 -1.32 -18.19 2.05
C PRO A 176 -0.99 -19.23 3.12
N LYS A 177 -1.82 -19.29 4.17
CA LYS A 177 -1.74 -20.37 5.17
C LYS A 177 -1.94 -21.72 4.49
N GLY A 178 -1.22 -22.73 4.94
CA GLY A 178 -1.31 -24.07 4.37
C GLY A 178 -0.03 -24.89 4.59
N ILE A 179 -0.04 -26.09 4.02
CA ILE A 179 1.09 -27.01 4.08
C ILE A 179 2.00 -26.78 2.87
N TYR A 180 3.26 -26.59 3.14
CA TYR A 180 4.29 -26.38 2.12
C TYR A 180 5.33 -27.48 2.16
N ARG A 181 5.79 -27.90 0.99
CA ARG A 181 6.94 -28.79 0.82
C ARG A 181 8.18 -27.98 0.47
N HIS A 182 9.21 -28.09 1.29
CA HIS A 182 10.54 -27.59 0.96
C HIS A 182 11.17 -28.47 -0.15
N TYR A 183 11.97 -27.87 -1.05
CA TYR A 183 12.58 -28.61 -2.16
C TYR A 183 13.42 -29.84 -1.72
N LYS A 184 13.88 -29.90 -0.46
CA LYS A 184 14.56 -31.04 0.15
C LYS A 184 13.61 -32.12 0.68
N GLY A 185 12.28 -31.96 0.49
CA GLY A 185 11.26 -32.96 0.84
C GLY A 185 10.52 -32.74 2.16
N ASN A 186 11.06 -31.98 3.11
CA ASN A 186 10.42 -31.73 4.40
C ASN A 186 9.16 -30.87 4.26
N ARG A 187 8.16 -31.13 5.11
CA ARG A 187 6.85 -30.45 5.11
C ARG A 187 6.75 -29.48 6.29
N TYR A 188 6.08 -28.37 6.05
CA TYR A 188 5.88 -27.30 7.00
C TYR A 188 4.46 -26.73 6.88
N GLU A 189 3.90 -26.28 7.98
CA GLU A 189 2.62 -25.58 8.02
C GLU A 189 2.86 -24.08 8.22
N VAL A 190 2.46 -23.25 7.27
CA VAL A 190 2.46 -21.80 7.42
C VAL A 190 1.29 -21.40 8.31
N GLN A 191 1.59 -20.85 9.47
CA GLN A 191 0.62 -20.40 10.47
C GLN A 191 0.19 -18.95 10.25
N GLY A 192 1.08 -18.14 9.66
CA GLY A 192 0.81 -16.75 9.32
C GLY A 192 2.07 -15.96 8.97
N LEU A 193 1.89 -14.67 8.78
CA LEU A 193 2.97 -13.71 8.58
C LEU A 193 2.88 -12.60 9.62
N ALA A 194 4.04 -12.06 10.01
CA ALA A 194 4.17 -10.92 10.91
C ALA A 194 5.31 -10.01 10.46
N LEU A 195 5.36 -8.78 10.96
CA LEU A 195 6.53 -7.91 10.81
C LEU A 195 7.56 -8.23 11.90
N HIS A 196 8.84 -8.22 11.54
CA HIS A 196 9.93 -8.24 12.51
C HIS A 196 9.90 -6.95 13.33
N SER A 197 9.94 -7.04 14.67
CA SER A 197 9.69 -5.89 15.56
C SER A 197 10.65 -4.72 15.39
N GLU A 198 11.86 -4.95 14.91
CA GLU A 198 12.87 -3.89 14.76
C GLU A 198 13.10 -3.48 13.30
N THR A 199 13.15 -4.46 12.38
CA THR A 199 13.45 -4.18 10.97
C THR A 199 12.20 -3.93 10.13
N LEU A 200 11.01 -4.27 10.64
CA LEU A 200 9.73 -4.25 9.95
C LEU A 200 9.71 -5.11 8.67
N GLU A 201 10.62 -6.08 8.58
CA GLU A 201 10.65 -7.04 7.48
C GLU A 201 9.51 -8.05 7.64
N PRO A 202 8.76 -8.39 6.58
CA PRO A 202 7.76 -9.46 6.62
C PRO A 202 8.42 -10.82 6.90
N MET A 203 7.92 -11.52 7.93
CA MET A 203 8.39 -12.83 8.38
C MET A 203 7.28 -13.86 8.21
N VAL A 204 7.60 -15.04 7.67
CA VAL A 204 6.72 -16.21 7.69
C VAL A 204 6.88 -16.92 9.03
N ILE A 205 5.77 -17.21 9.71
CA ILE A 205 5.70 -18.05 10.92
C ILE A 205 5.22 -19.43 10.48
N TYR A 206 6.03 -20.44 10.71
CA TYR A 206 5.74 -21.79 10.23
C TYR A 206 6.19 -22.88 11.20
N LYS A 207 5.48 -24.01 11.19
CA LYS A 207 5.72 -25.17 12.03
C LYS A 207 6.30 -26.31 11.19
N ALA A 208 7.34 -26.97 11.67
CA ALA A 208 7.83 -28.21 11.06
C ALA A 208 6.84 -29.35 11.30
N LEU A 209 6.51 -30.11 10.24
CA LEU A 209 5.66 -31.31 10.33
C LEU A 209 6.50 -32.59 10.45
N TYR A 210 7.67 -32.46 11.06
CA TYR A 210 8.60 -33.56 11.35
C TYR A 210 9.39 -33.26 12.63
N GLY A 211 10.12 -34.26 13.14
CA GLY A 211 10.91 -34.12 14.35
C GLY A 211 10.04 -33.73 15.56
N ALA A 212 10.47 -32.74 16.34
CA ALA A 212 9.75 -32.24 17.52
C ALA A 212 8.62 -31.25 17.16
N GLY A 213 8.43 -30.91 15.90
CA GLY A 213 7.36 -29.99 15.48
C GLY A 213 7.60 -28.53 15.87
N GLU A 214 8.84 -28.10 15.85
CA GLU A 214 9.24 -26.73 16.23
C GLU A 214 8.59 -25.67 15.33
N THR A 215 8.28 -24.51 15.93
CA THR A 215 7.83 -23.31 15.20
C THR A 215 9.00 -22.39 14.95
N TRP A 216 9.11 -21.93 13.72
CA TRP A 216 10.21 -21.11 13.23
C TRP A 216 9.69 -19.84 12.57
N THR A 217 10.57 -18.86 12.41
CA THR A 217 10.36 -17.68 11.58
C THR A 217 11.40 -17.58 10.49
N ARG A 218 11.02 -16.99 9.34
CA ARG A 218 11.93 -16.76 8.20
C ARG A 218 11.49 -15.51 7.45
N PRO A 219 12.43 -14.68 6.91
CA PRO A 219 12.07 -13.61 5.99
C PRO A 219 11.18 -14.10 4.84
N ALA A 220 10.06 -13.41 4.60
CA ALA A 220 9.07 -13.85 3.62
C ALA A 220 9.63 -13.85 2.19
N GLN A 221 10.57 -12.95 1.88
CA GLN A 221 11.26 -12.92 0.60
C GLN A 221 11.99 -14.23 0.32
N MET A 222 12.67 -14.81 1.34
CA MET A 222 13.36 -16.10 1.21
C MET A 222 12.41 -17.29 1.04
N TRP A 223 11.12 -17.15 1.43
CA TRP A 223 10.11 -18.21 1.26
C TRP A 223 9.79 -18.45 -0.20
N ASN A 224 9.60 -17.38 -0.95
CA ASN A 224 9.24 -17.41 -2.38
C ASN A 224 10.45 -17.49 -3.32
N GLU A 225 11.67 -17.58 -2.79
CA GLU A 225 12.90 -17.61 -3.56
C GLU A 225 12.94 -18.78 -4.54
N GLU A 226 13.31 -18.50 -5.78
CA GLU A 226 13.68 -19.52 -6.75
C GLU A 226 15.12 -19.98 -6.49
N ILE A 227 15.33 -21.26 -6.43
CA ILE A 227 16.63 -21.87 -6.22
C ILE A 227 17.05 -22.69 -7.44
N THR A 228 18.36 -22.75 -7.70
CA THR A 228 18.94 -23.63 -8.73
C THR A 228 19.35 -24.96 -8.09
N LEU A 229 18.85 -26.05 -8.64
CA LEU A 229 19.22 -27.41 -8.22
C LEU A 229 20.58 -27.80 -8.79
N PRO A 230 21.25 -28.85 -8.23
CA PRO A 230 22.55 -29.33 -8.72
C PRO A 230 22.55 -29.75 -10.19
N ASP A 231 21.42 -30.17 -10.74
CA ASP A 231 21.23 -30.53 -12.14
C ASP A 231 21.00 -29.36 -13.09
N GLY A 232 21.01 -28.12 -12.53
CA GLY A 232 20.73 -26.88 -13.26
C GLY A 232 19.23 -26.53 -13.37
N GLY A 233 18.34 -27.38 -12.90
CA GLY A 233 16.89 -27.11 -12.84
C GLY A 233 16.59 -26.01 -11.84
N LYS A 234 15.47 -25.30 -12.06
CA LYS A 234 14.98 -24.27 -11.16
C LYS A 234 13.72 -24.71 -10.45
N THR A 235 13.59 -24.39 -9.17
CA THR A 235 12.41 -24.67 -8.38
C THR A 235 12.22 -23.61 -7.29
N ARG A 236 10.99 -23.44 -6.78
CA ARG A 236 10.77 -22.61 -5.60
C ARG A 236 11.30 -23.32 -4.36
N ARG A 237 11.84 -22.55 -3.42
CA ARG A 237 12.32 -23.08 -2.14
C ARG A 237 11.23 -23.82 -1.38
N PHE A 238 10.00 -23.28 -1.38
CA PHE A 238 8.80 -23.91 -0.81
C PHE A 238 7.67 -23.90 -1.84
N GLN A 239 6.91 -24.97 -1.89
CA GLN A 239 5.75 -25.14 -2.76
C GLN A 239 4.53 -25.49 -1.91
N LEU A 240 3.43 -24.77 -2.09
CA LEU A 240 2.16 -25.06 -1.44
C LEU A 240 1.67 -26.44 -1.92
N GLU A 241 1.35 -27.32 -0.98
CA GLU A 241 0.72 -28.61 -1.26
C GLU A 241 -0.79 -28.44 -1.21
N ASN A 242 -1.42 -28.43 -2.37
CA ASN A 242 -2.88 -28.33 -2.58
C ASN A 242 -3.60 -27.31 -1.67
N PRO A 243 -4.16 -26.26 -2.24
CA PRO A 243 -5.02 -25.34 -1.49
C PRO A 243 -6.30 -26.02 -1.04
#